data_52de9487d7e0cda1a765e5d97118428c
#
_entry.id   52de9487d7e0cda1a765e5d97118428c
#
_cell.length_a   1.000
_cell.length_b   1.000
_cell.length_c   1.000
_cell.angle_alpha   90.00
_cell.angle_beta   90.00
_cell.angle_gamma   90.00
#
_symmetry.space_group_name_H-M   'P 1'
#
loop_
_entity.id
_entity.type
_entity.pdbx_description
1 polymer ?
#
loop_
_entity_poly.entity_id
_entity_poly.type
_entity_poly.pdbx_seq_one_letter_code
_entity_poly.pdbx_strand_id
1 'polypeptide(L)'
;MGALNGIRVLDLSRVLAGPWCGQILADLGAEVIKIERPKVGDDTRSWGPPWMKDDSGQDTQEAAYYQSTNRNKLSVAIDIASSDGQELIKALIQDTDVVIENYKAGSLKKYGLDYESLSEINPKLVYCSITGFGQNGPRAKEPGYDFIIQGMGGLMSVTGERDDLPGGGPQKVGVAFSDLATGLYSTIAIQAALLNRHVTGLGQYIDMALLDVQIATMANQGMNYLSSGNIPKRYGNAHANIVPYQVFKASDRDFIIACGNDTQFIQLCRSIGLPDLPNDARFARNADRIKHRDEIIGILQTHFLTKTADEWVDAIYAAKVPVGVINNLEQAFQEPQVIAREMLVEMNHPQRKKLKVIGSPIKLSRTPVEYKTAPPLLGEHTQAVLGRVVSSEKLAELKEKGVIG
;
A
#
# COMPACT_ATOMS: atom_id res chain seq x y z
N MET A 1 12.97 -11.72 -18.05
CA MET A 1 11.84 -10.86 -18.48
C MET A 1 10.73 -10.95 -17.46
N GLY A 2 10.22 -9.82 -16.99
CA GLY A 2 9.08 -9.75 -16.06
C GLY A 2 7.76 -10.21 -16.68
N ALA A 3 6.77 -10.50 -15.83
CA ALA A 3 5.47 -11.03 -16.26
C ALA A 3 4.68 -10.04 -17.14
N LEU A 4 4.90 -8.72 -16.98
CA LEU A 4 4.28 -7.65 -17.76
C LEU A 4 5.24 -7.04 -18.80
N ASN A 5 6.26 -7.78 -19.21
CA ASN A 5 7.18 -7.29 -20.24
C ASN A 5 6.42 -7.01 -21.55
N GLY A 6 6.69 -5.84 -22.16
CA GLY A 6 5.99 -5.34 -23.34
C GLY A 6 4.75 -4.50 -23.03
N ILE A 7 4.32 -4.40 -21.77
CA ILE A 7 3.26 -3.49 -21.36
C ILE A 7 3.88 -2.13 -21.03
N ARG A 8 3.31 -1.05 -21.59
CA ARG A 8 3.68 0.34 -21.32
C ARG A 8 2.60 1.05 -20.53
N VAL A 9 3.00 1.67 -19.42
CA VAL A 9 2.13 2.41 -18.51
C VAL A 9 2.53 3.88 -18.50
N LEU A 10 1.59 4.77 -18.72
CA LEU A 10 1.74 6.20 -18.51
C LEU A 10 1.14 6.57 -17.14
N ASP A 11 2.01 6.86 -16.19
CA ASP A 11 1.64 7.19 -14.81
C ASP A 11 1.58 8.70 -14.61
N LEU A 12 0.37 9.27 -14.72
CA LEU A 12 0.08 10.69 -14.45
C LEU A 12 -0.24 10.93 -12.97
N SER A 13 -0.28 9.87 -12.16
CA SER A 13 -0.70 9.96 -10.76
C SER A 13 0.37 10.56 -9.86
N ARG A 14 -0.06 11.04 -8.68
CA ARG A 14 0.79 11.66 -7.67
C ARG A 14 0.51 11.07 -6.29
N VAL A 15 1.37 11.36 -5.35
CA VAL A 15 1.28 11.02 -3.93
C VAL A 15 1.52 9.53 -3.68
N LEU A 16 0.48 8.70 -3.45
CA LEU A 16 0.72 7.33 -2.99
C LEU A 16 -0.08 6.27 -3.74
N ALA A 17 -1.40 6.31 -3.78
CA ALA A 17 -2.23 5.21 -4.30
C ALA A 17 -1.90 4.84 -5.76
N GLY A 18 -1.88 5.82 -6.67
CA GLY A 18 -1.49 5.62 -8.07
C GLY A 18 -0.02 5.26 -8.23
N PRO A 19 0.93 6.01 -7.63
CA PRO A 19 2.35 5.66 -7.66
C PRO A 19 2.67 4.28 -7.11
N TRP A 20 1.96 3.81 -6.07
CA TRP A 20 2.07 2.45 -5.54
C TRP A 20 1.64 1.39 -6.57
N CYS A 21 0.50 1.62 -7.26
CA CYS A 21 0.06 0.80 -8.37
C CYS A 21 1.11 0.76 -9.49
N GLY A 22 1.58 1.94 -9.93
CA GLY A 22 2.60 2.07 -10.97
C GLY A 22 3.90 1.34 -10.63
N GLN A 23 4.36 1.42 -9.36
CA GLN A 23 5.55 0.69 -8.90
C GLN A 23 5.36 -0.84 -8.96
N ILE A 24 4.19 -1.36 -8.57
CA ILE A 24 3.92 -2.81 -8.64
C ILE A 24 3.94 -3.28 -10.09
N LEU A 25 3.33 -2.54 -11.02
CA LEU A 25 3.37 -2.85 -12.45
C LEU A 25 4.80 -2.82 -13.00
N ALA A 26 5.62 -1.84 -12.58
CA ALA A 26 7.02 -1.74 -12.95
C ALA A 26 7.86 -2.91 -12.40
N ASP A 27 7.64 -3.29 -11.14
CA ASP A 27 8.28 -4.46 -10.52
C ASP A 27 7.94 -5.76 -11.26
N LEU A 28 6.74 -5.85 -11.81
CA LEU A 28 6.30 -6.99 -12.64
C LEU A 28 6.81 -6.92 -14.08
N GLY A 29 7.54 -5.87 -14.46
CA GLY A 29 8.25 -5.76 -15.74
C GLY A 29 7.61 -4.84 -16.77
N ALA A 30 6.55 -4.10 -16.43
CA ALA A 30 6.02 -3.06 -17.32
C ALA A 30 7.00 -1.86 -17.43
N GLU A 31 7.05 -1.22 -18.60
CA GLU A 31 7.70 0.09 -18.76
C GLU A 31 6.77 1.16 -18.20
N VAL A 32 7.10 1.72 -17.05
CA VAL A 32 6.28 2.75 -16.39
C VAL A 32 6.92 4.12 -16.57
N ILE A 33 6.26 4.99 -17.33
CA ILE A 33 6.65 6.38 -17.59
C ILE A 33 5.85 7.27 -16.66
N LYS A 34 6.51 7.82 -15.63
CA LYS A 34 5.89 8.76 -14.70
C LYS A 34 6.00 10.17 -15.23
N ILE A 35 4.86 10.79 -15.48
CA ILE A 35 4.77 12.19 -15.92
C ILE A 35 4.72 13.10 -14.69
N GLU A 36 5.65 14.04 -14.65
CA GLU A 36 5.78 14.97 -13.53
C GLU A 36 5.79 16.41 -14.03
N ARG A 37 5.34 17.34 -13.18
CA ARG A 37 5.39 18.77 -13.53
C ARG A 37 6.85 19.26 -13.54
N PRO A 38 7.30 20.00 -14.58
CA PRO A 38 8.65 20.55 -14.60
C PRO A 38 8.97 21.36 -13.34
N LYS A 39 10.22 21.30 -12.87
CA LYS A 39 10.79 22.02 -11.71
C LYS A 39 10.25 21.62 -10.34
N VAL A 40 9.06 21.03 -10.26
CA VAL A 40 8.41 20.71 -8.98
C VAL A 40 8.26 19.21 -8.76
N GLY A 41 7.87 18.48 -9.79
CA GLY A 41 7.63 17.02 -9.73
C GLY A 41 6.36 16.64 -8.99
N ASP A 42 6.37 15.42 -8.48
CA ASP A 42 5.37 14.86 -7.57
C ASP A 42 5.44 15.59 -6.22
N ASP A 43 4.30 15.85 -5.60
CA ASP A 43 4.21 16.53 -4.30
C ASP A 43 5.09 15.85 -3.23
N THR A 44 5.21 14.52 -3.29
CA THR A 44 6.01 13.73 -2.35
C THR A 44 7.51 13.98 -2.42
N ARG A 45 8.01 14.60 -3.50
CA ARG A 45 9.42 15.03 -3.57
C ARG A 45 9.77 16.07 -2.51
N SER A 46 8.77 16.88 -2.10
CA SER A 46 8.92 17.91 -1.06
C SER A 46 8.54 17.45 0.35
N TRP A 47 8.09 16.19 0.52
CA TRP A 47 7.60 15.68 1.81
C TRP A 47 8.73 15.08 2.68
N GLY A 48 9.79 15.81 2.83
CA GLY A 48 10.84 15.57 3.81
C GLY A 48 10.82 16.60 4.94
N PRO A 49 11.57 16.40 6.04
CA PRO A 49 12.41 15.24 6.33
C PRO A 49 11.59 13.97 6.61
N PRO A 50 12.18 12.74 6.51
CA PRO A 50 13.59 12.51 6.21
C PRO A 50 13.92 12.63 4.71
N TRP A 51 15.14 13.10 4.44
CA TRP A 51 15.73 13.16 3.12
C TRP A 51 16.66 11.95 2.90
N MET A 52 16.79 11.50 1.66
CA MET A 52 17.80 10.52 1.32
C MET A 52 19.19 11.11 1.60
N LYS A 53 20.06 10.33 2.23
CA LYS A 53 21.47 10.69 2.42
C LYS A 53 22.27 10.30 1.18
N ASP A 54 23.19 11.14 0.72
CA ASP A 54 24.16 10.78 -0.28
C ASP A 54 25.26 9.85 0.25
N ASP A 55 26.25 9.49 -0.58
CA ASP A 55 27.36 8.63 -0.19
C ASP A 55 28.26 9.27 0.91
N SER A 56 28.22 10.58 1.08
CA SER A 56 28.95 11.30 2.15
C SER A 56 28.15 11.45 3.44
N GLY A 57 26.90 11.01 3.46
CA GLY A 57 25.99 11.11 4.60
C GLY A 57 25.25 12.45 4.71
N GLN A 58 25.37 13.34 3.70
CA GLN A 58 24.66 14.61 3.64
C GLN A 58 23.22 14.41 3.12
N ASP A 59 22.29 15.25 3.59
CA ASP A 59 20.93 15.26 3.08
C ASP A 59 20.89 15.73 1.63
N THR A 60 20.21 14.98 0.78
CA THR A 60 19.86 15.38 -0.58
C THR A 60 18.53 16.14 -0.58
N GLN A 61 18.01 16.47 -1.77
CA GLN A 61 16.66 17.00 -1.94
C GLN A 61 15.62 15.90 -2.26
N GLU A 62 16.02 14.62 -2.19
CA GLU A 62 15.15 13.47 -2.48
C GLU A 62 14.46 12.99 -1.21
N ALA A 63 13.16 13.25 -1.08
CA ALA A 63 12.39 12.84 0.09
C ALA A 63 12.23 11.31 0.14
N ALA A 64 12.35 10.74 1.34
CA ALA A 64 12.15 9.31 1.57
C ALA A 64 10.75 8.83 1.14
N TYR A 65 9.74 9.72 1.19
CA TYR A 65 8.38 9.39 0.75
C TYR A 65 8.34 9.08 -0.75
N TYR A 66 8.95 9.93 -1.60
CA TYR A 66 9.05 9.68 -3.04
C TYR A 66 9.80 8.38 -3.35
N GLN A 67 10.87 8.10 -2.60
CA GLN A 67 11.68 6.88 -2.77
C GLN A 67 10.87 5.60 -2.52
N SER A 68 9.82 5.66 -1.71
CA SER A 68 9.03 4.48 -1.31
C SER A 68 8.18 3.88 -2.44
N THR A 69 7.86 4.66 -3.50
CA THR A 69 6.82 4.29 -4.48
C THR A 69 7.22 4.44 -5.95
N ASN A 70 8.50 4.76 -6.24
CA ASN A 70 8.88 5.15 -7.60
C ASN A 70 10.08 4.39 -8.20
N ARG A 71 10.53 3.27 -7.58
CA ARG A 71 11.56 2.43 -8.23
C ARG A 71 11.05 1.82 -9.53
N ASN A 72 11.96 1.49 -10.42
CA ASN A 72 11.68 0.91 -11.74
C ASN A 72 10.87 1.80 -12.69
N LYS A 73 10.66 3.10 -12.37
CA LYS A 73 9.97 4.05 -13.22
C LYS A 73 10.93 4.95 -13.98
N LEU A 74 10.45 5.49 -15.10
CA LEU A 74 11.11 6.52 -15.88
C LEU A 74 10.45 7.87 -15.59
N SER A 75 11.15 8.84 -14.99
CA SER A 75 10.61 10.18 -14.74
C SER A 75 10.74 11.05 -15.99
N VAL A 76 9.62 11.63 -16.42
CA VAL A 76 9.51 12.54 -17.57
C VAL A 76 8.81 13.82 -17.13
N ALA A 77 9.48 14.94 -17.26
CA ALA A 77 8.95 16.24 -16.84
C ALA A 77 8.19 16.91 -17.99
N ILE A 78 6.86 16.99 -17.89
CA ILE A 78 5.96 17.61 -18.88
C ILE A 78 4.93 18.51 -18.18
N ASP A 79 4.73 19.73 -18.64
CA ASP A 79 3.61 20.58 -18.25
C ASP A 79 2.35 20.21 -19.05
N ILE A 80 1.50 19.37 -18.49
CA ILE A 80 0.23 18.95 -19.10
C ILE A 80 -0.83 20.08 -19.19
N ALA A 81 -0.59 21.22 -18.55
CA ALA A 81 -1.48 22.36 -18.68
C ALA A 81 -1.25 23.13 -19.96
N SER A 82 -0.07 22.99 -20.57
CA SER A 82 0.26 23.60 -21.87
C SER A 82 -0.28 22.76 -23.04
N SER A 83 -0.65 23.42 -24.14
CA SER A 83 -1.09 22.73 -25.36
C SER A 83 0.01 21.82 -25.94
N ASP A 84 1.26 22.29 -25.96
CA ASP A 84 2.39 21.47 -26.40
C ASP A 84 2.58 20.22 -25.53
N GLY A 85 2.39 20.34 -24.19
CA GLY A 85 2.45 19.20 -23.27
C GLY A 85 1.33 18.19 -23.48
N GLN A 86 0.12 18.67 -23.79
CA GLN A 86 -1.02 17.79 -24.12
C GLN A 86 -0.75 16.98 -25.39
N GLU A 87 -0.19 17.60 -26.43
CA GLU A 87 0.19 16.92 -27.67
C GLU A 87 1.28 15.87 -27.42
N LEU A 88 2.25 16.14 -26.54
CA LEU A 88 3.24 15.13 -26.15
C LEU A 88 2.62 13.93 -25.48
N ILE A 89 1.67 14.14 -24.57
CA ILE A 89 0.93 13.04 -23.92
C ILE A 89 0.15 12.23 -24.95
N LYS A 90 -0.60 12.89 -25.86
CA LYS A 90 -1.35 12.21 -26.91
C LYS A 90 -0.45 11.40 -27.86
N ALA A 91 0.75 11.91 -28.17
CA ALA A 91 1.72 11.16 -28.95
C ALA A 91 2.21 9.90 -28.22
N LEU A 92 2.44 9.96 -26.91
CA LEU A 92 2.82 8.80 -26.11
C LEU A 92 1.68 7.78 -25.99
N ILE A 93 0.41 8.20 -25.98
CA ILE A 93 -0.77 7.35 -25.86
C ILE A 93 -0.89 6.35 -27.02
N GLN A 94 -0.39 6.66 -28.21
CA GLN A 94 -0.47 5.76 -29.36
C GLN A 94 0.10 4.37 -29.08
N ASP A 95 1.18 4.31 -28.28
CA ASP A 95 1.87 3.08 -27.91
C ASP A 95 1.73 2.73 -26.39
N THR A 96 0.78 3.35 -25.70
CA THR A 96 0.54 3.14 -24.26
C THR A 96 -0.57 2.11 -24.05
N ASP A 97 -0.33 1.15 -23.19
CA ASP A 97 -1.32 0.13 -22.82
C ASP A 97 -2.22 0.57 -21.67
N VAL A 98 -1.67 1.32 -20.71
CA VAL A 98 -2.33 1.71 -19.46
C VAL A 98 -2.06 3.15 -19.13
N VAL A 99 -3.08 3.90 -18.75
CA VAL A 99 -2.97 5.19 -18.08
C VAL A 99 -3.40 5.03 -16.62
N ILE A 100 -2.62 5.60 -15.70
CA ILE A 100 -2.99 5.76 -14.28
C ILE A 100 -3.02 7.24 -13.97
N GLU A 101 -4.12 7.73 -13.40
CA GLU A 101 -4.22 9.11 -12.95
C GLU A 101 -5.00 9.22 -11.63
N ASN A 102 -4.77 10.29 -10.87
CA ASN A 102 -5.51 10.57 -9.64
C ASN A 102 -5.84 12.06 -9.47
N TYR A 103 -6.20 12.69 -10.56
CA TYR A 103 -6.72 14.06 -10.56
C TYR A 103 -8.18 14.10 -10.07
N LYS A 104 -8.66 15.30 -9.75
CA LYS A 104 -10.08 15.48 -9.42
C LYS A 104 -10.97 15.01 -10.57
N ALA A 105 -12.06 14.33 -10.25
CA ALA A 105 -13.03 13.84 -11.22
C ALA A 105 -13.36 14.89 -12.31
N GLY A 106 -13.21 14.49 -13.57
CA GLY A 106 -13.45 15.32 -14.75
C GLY A 106 -12.44 16.43 -15.04
N SER A 107 -11.40 16.62 -14.21
CA SER A 107 -10.46 17.74 -14.42
C SER A 107 -9.53 17.59 -15.63
N LEU A 108 -9.25 16.37 -16.06
CA LEU A 108 -8.42 16.11 -17.24
C LEU A 108 -9.16 16.35 -18.56
N LYS A 109 -10.49 16.41 -18.55
CA LYS A 109 -11.32 16.64 -19.74
C LYS A 109 -10.99 17.95 -20.44
N LYS A 110 -10.73 19.02 -19.68
CA LYS A 110 -10.34 20.33 -20.25
C LYS A 110 -9.01 20.31 -21.01
N TYR A 111 -8.19 19.26 -20.80
CA TYR A 111 -6.92 19.05 -21.47
C TYR A 111 -7.01 18.01 -22.61
N GLY A 112 -8.19 17.37 -22.79
CA GLY A 112 -8.35 16.24 -23.72
C GLY A 112 -7.49 15.04 -23.32
N LEU A 113 -7.30 14.83 -22.00
CA LEU A 113 -6.52 13.73 -21.41
C LEU A 113 -7.40 12.81 -20.55
N ASP A 114 -8.71 12.92 -20.65
CA ASP A 114 -9.69 12.01 -20.10
C ASP A 114 -9.84 10.75 -20.97
N TYR A 115 -10.51 9.73 -20.42
CA TYR A 115 -10.67 8.43 -21.11
C TYR A 115 -11.33 8.56 -22.47
N GLU A 116 -12.42 9.33 -22.56
CA GLU A 116 -13.15 9.52 -23.82
C GLU A 116 -12.23 10.04 -24.92
N SER A 117 -11.46 11.10 -24.63
CA SER A 117 -10.54 11.70 -25.59
C SER A 117 -9.38 10.77 -25.97
N LEU A 118 -8.79 10.07 -25.00
CA LEU A 118 -7.62 9.23 -25.24
C LEU A 118 -7.98 7.87 -25.87
N SER A 119 -9.17 7.35 -25.62
CA SER A 119 -9.65 6.10 -26.23
C SER A 119 -9.98 6.27 -27.72
N GLU A 120 -10.28 7.48 -28.20
CA GLU A 120 -10.37 7.78 -29.63
C GLU A 120 -9.02 7.61 -30.35
N ILE A 121 -7.91 7.96 -29.66
CA ILE A 121 -6.55 7.81 -30.18
C ILE A 121 -6.11 6.34 -30.09
N ASN A 122 -6.41 5.68 -28.97
CA ASN A 122 -6.05 4.29 -28.72
C ASN A 122 -7.21 3.51 -28.10
N PRO A 123 -8.05 2.85 -28.91
CA PRO A 123 -9.19 2.06 -28.41
C PRO A 123 -8.82 0.87 -27.51
N LYS A 124 -7.53 0.49 -27.49
CA LYS A 124 -7.01 -0.59 -26.65
C LYS A 124 -6.58 -0.10 -25.26
N LEU A 125 -6.67 1.20 -25.00
CA LEU A 125 -6.19 1.82 -23.77
C LEU A 125 -7.00 1.36 -22.57
N VAL A 126 -6.31 0.85 -21.55
CA VAL A 126 -6.86 0.66 -20.20
C VAL A 126 -6.59 1.95 -19.40
N TYR A 127 -7.64 2.59 -18.90
CA TYR A 127 -7.53 3.87 -18.20
C TYR A 127 -8.01 3.71 -16.77
N CYS A 128 -7.12 3.85 -15.78
CA CYS A 128 -7.43 3.75 -14.36
C CYS A 128 -7.42 5.14 -13.71
N SER A 129 -8.62 5.61 -13.35
CA SER A 129 -8.80 6.86 -12.61
C SER A 129 -9.02 6.57 -11.13
N ILE A 130 -8.15 7.08 -10.27
CA ILE A 130 -8.16 6.87 -8.83
C ILE A 130 -8.62 8.16 -8.16
N THR A 131 -9.73 8.11 -7.40
CA THR A 131 -10.27 9.29 -6.71
C THR A 131 -10.65 8.95 -5.26
N GLY A 132 -10.94 9.96 -4.47
CA GLY A 132 -11.39 9.74 -3.09
C GLY A 132 -12.75 9.05 -2.99
N PHE A 133 -13.69 9.44 -3.87
CA PHE A 133 -15.12 9.09 -3.73
C PHE A 133 -15.76 8.54 -5.02
N GLY A 134 -14.97 8.24 -6.06
CA GLY A 134 -15.47 7.79 -7.36
C GLY A 134 -15.85 8.94 -8.30
N GLN A 135 -16.24 8.59 -9.52
CA GLN A 135 -16.57 9.55 -10.59
C GLN A 135 -18.01 10.06 -10.51
N ASN A 136 -18.85 9.44 -9.71
CA ASN A 136 -20.27 9.77 -9.56
C ASN A 136 -20.69 9.85 -8.08
N GLY A 137 -21.95 10.18 -7.84
CA GLY A 137 -22.48 10.31 -6.48
C GLY A 137 -22.26 11.69 -5.85
N PRO A 138 -22.79 11.90 -4.63
CA PRO A 138 -22.86 13.22 -4.02
C PRO A 138 -21.50 13.85 -3.67
N ARG A 139 -20.44 13.01 -3.52
CA ARG A 139 -19.10 13.44 -3.13
C ARG A 139 -18.05 13.36 -4.23
N ALA A 140 -18.43 13.07 -5.47
CA ALA A 140 -17.48 12.86 -6.58
C ALA A 140 -16.52 14.05 -6.82
N LYS A 141 -16.92 15.27 -6.47
CA LYS A 141 -16.10 16.47 -6.63
C LYS A 141 -15.25 16.83 -5.40
N GLU A 142 -15.43 16.10 -4.29
CA GLU A 142 -14.70 16.35 -3.06
C GLU A 142 -13.28 15.75 -3.13
N PRO A 143 -12.28 16.41 -2.55
CA PRO A 143 -10.95 15.80 -2.40
C PRO A 143 -11.01 14.70 -1.32
N GLY A 144 -10.39 13.56 -1.59
CA GLY A 144 -10.25 12.46 -0.63
C GLY A 144 -8.78 12.15 -0.41
N TYR A 145 -8.34 12.23 0.86
CA TYR A 145 -7.02 11.76 1.29
C TYR A 145 -7.19 10.56 2.22
N ASP A 146 -6.21 9.70 2.27
CA ASP A 146 -6.20 8.47 3.08
C ASP A 146 -6.79 8.64 4.48
N PHE A 147 -6.35 9.64 5.23
CA PHE A 147 -6.78 9.84 6.61
C PHE A 147 -8.29 10.14 6.72
N ILE A 148 -8.81 10.97 5.81
CA ILE A 148 -10.26 11.27 5.74
C ILE A 148 -11.03 9.99 5.40
N ILE A 149 -10.53 9.21 4.45
CA ILE A 149 -11.14 7.95 4.00
C ILE A 149 -11.13 6.88 5.10
N GLN A 150 -10.04 6.74 5.86
CA GLN A 150 -10.00 5.86 7.03
C GLN A 150 -11.09 6.22 8.06
N GLY A 151 -11.30 7.54 8.28
CA GLY A 151 -12.36 8.02 9.16
C GLY A 151 -13.75 7.72 8.63
N MET A 152 -14.04 8.15 7.41
CA MET A 152 -15.36 8.02 6.77
C MET A 152 -15.72 6.58 6.42
N GLY A 153 -14.76 5.76 6.05
CA GLY A 153 -14.93 4.35 5.69
C GLY A 153 -15.00 3.39 6.88
N GLY A 154 -15.04 3.93 8.12
CA GLY A 154 -15.30 3.15 9.33
C GLY A 154 -14.06 2.48 9.95
N LEU A 155 -12.87 2.49 9.30
CA LEU A 155 -11.68 1.84 9.81
C LEU A 155 -11.28 2.38 11.19
N MET A 156 -11.31 3.70 11.37
CA MET A 156 -10.98 4.31 12.66
C MET A 156 -11.97 3.98 13.77
N SER A 157 -13.21 3.63 13.44
CA SER A 157 -14.22 3.26 14.43
C SER A 157 -13.92 1.92 15.13
N VAL A 158 -13.12 1.07 14.49
CA VAL A 158 -12.71 -0.25 15.00
C VAL A 158 -11.22 -0.33 15.34
N THR A 159 -10.45 0.75 15.08
CA THR A 159 -9.01 0.84 15.32
C THR A 159 -8.75 1.81 16.48
N GLY A 160 -7.91 1.40 17.41
CA GLY A 160 -7.58 2.16 18.61
C GLY A 160 -7.92 1.43 19.90
N GLU A 161 -7.56 2.02 21.04
CA GLU A 161 -7.82 1.45 22.36
C GLU A 161 -9.32 1.49 22.71
N ARG A 162 -9.76 0.61 23.61
CA ARG A 162 -11.12 0.55 24.15
C ARG A 162 -11.52 1.89 24.76
N ASP A 163 -12.77 2.30 24.58
CA ASP A 163 -13.27 3.60 25.07
C ASP A 163 -13.27 3.71 26.60
N ASP A 164 -13.31 2.57 27.30
CA ASP A 164 -13.32 2.48 28.75
C ASP A 164 -11.90 2.47 29.39
N LEU A 165 -10.86 2.53 28.56
CA LEU A 165 -9.46 2.54 29.01
C LEU A 165 -8.75 3.88 28.74
N PRO A 166 -7.70 4.22 29.50
CA PRO A 166 -6.89 5.38 29.22
C PRO A 166 -6.32 5.37 27.80
N GLY A 167 -6.47 6.47 27.07
CA GLY A 167 -6.08 6.58 25.66
C GLY A 167 -7.11 6.02 24.68
N GLY A 168 -8.30 5.62 25.15
CA GLY A 168 -9.42 5.16 24.34
C GLY A 168 -9.86 6.18 23.30
N GLY A 169 -10.27 5.70 22.14
CA GLY A 169 -10.79 6.52 21.04
C GLY A 169 -10.37 6.03 19.66
N PRO A 170 -10.99 6.56 18.61
CA PRO A 170 -10.67 6.23 17.23
C PRO A 170 -9.24 6.63 16.85
N GLN A 171 -8.50 5.71 16.23
CA GLN A 171 -7.13 5.95 15.75
C GLN A 171 -7.00 5.53 14.28
N LYS A 172 -6.18 6.26 13.53
CA LYS A 172 -5.82 5.82 12.18
C LYS A 172 -4.73 4.73 12.23
N VAL A 173 -4.64 3.93 11.20
CA VAL A 173 -3.49 3.04 10.99
C VAL A 173 -2.23 3.88 10.72
N GLY A 174 -1.08 3.44 11.20
CA GLY A 174 0.18 4.19 11.12
C GLY A 174 0.66 4.45 9.69
N VAL A 175 0.36 3.54 8.75
CA VAL A 175 0.58 3.72 7.31
C VAL A 175 -0.70 4.23 6.63
N ALA A 176 -0.58 4.79 5.43
CA ALA A 176 -1.71 5.24 4.63
C ALA A 176 -2.43 4.02 4.00
N PHE A 177 -3.19 3.29 4.82
CA PHE A 177 -3.77 1.99 4.48
C PHE A 177 -4.75 2.06 3.30
N SER A 178 -5.61 3.09 3.27
CA SER A 178 -6.59 3.25 2.19
C SER A 178 -5.90 3.47 0.84
N ASP A 179 -4.83 4.28 0.80
CA ASP A 179 -4.03 4.49 -0.41
C ASP A 179 -3.34 3.21 -0.87
N LEU A 180 -2.66 2.50 0.04
CA LEU A 180 -1.94 1.26 -0.30
C LEU A 180 -2.90 0.19 -0.82
N ALA A 181 -4.04 -0.02 -0.14
CA ALA A 181 -5.07 -0.95 -0.56
C ALA A 181 -5.65 -0.56 -1.92
N THR A 182 -5.90 0.74 -2.16
CA THR A 182 -6.39 1.25 -3.45
C THR A 182 -5.37 1.00 -4.57
N GLY A 183 -4.09 1.19 -4.32
CA GLY A 183 -3.03 0.86 -5.29
C GLY A 183 -3.01 -0.63 -5.65
N LEU A 184 -3.22 -1.52 -4.65
CA LEU A 184 -3.34 -2.97 -4.88
C LEU A 184 -4.59 -3.31 -5.71
N TYR A 185 -5.77 -2.78 -5.36
CA TYR A 185 -7.00 -3.01 -6.13
C TYR A 185 -6.89 -2.45 -7.55
N SER A 186 -6.27 -1.28 -7.72
CA SER A 186 -6.00 -0.70 -9.04
C SER A 186 -5.12 -1.62 -9.88
N THR A 187 -4.07 -2.19 -9.30
CA THR A 187 -3.19 -3.16 -9.98
C THR A 187 -3.97 -4.40 -10.42
N ILE A 188 -4.84 -4.95 -9.57
CA ILE A 188 -5.70 -6.10 -9.89
C ILE A 188 -6.67 -5.76 -11.03
N ALA A 189 -7.33 -4.60 -10.95
CA ALA A 189 -8.29 -4.15 -11.96
C ALA A 189 -7.62 -3.92 -13.33
N ILE A 190 -6.43 -3.30 -13.34
CA ILE A 190 -5.64 -3.11 -14.56
C ILE A 190 -5.27 -4.45 -15.20
N GLN A 191 -4.77 -5.42 -14.39
CA GLN A 191 -4.43 -6.75 -14.92
C GLN A 191 -5.66 -7.49 -15.45
N ALA A 192 -6.81 -7.41 -14.78
CA ALA A 192 -8.07 -7.97 -15.26
C ALA A 192 -8.51 -7.32 -16.60
N ALA A 193 -8.38 -5.99 -16.71
CA ALA A 193 -8.70 -5.26 -17.94
C ALA A 193 -7.75 -5.65 -19.10
N LEU A 194 -6.46 -5.81 -18.83
CA LEU A 194 -5.48 -6.28 -19.82
C LEU A 194 -5.77 -7.70 -20.28
N LEU A 195 -6.17 -8.61 -19.40
CA LEU A 195 -6.60 -9.97 -19.75
C LEU A 195 -7.86 -9.95 -20.63
N ASN A 196 -8.85 -9.14 -20.26
CA ASN A 196 -10.07 -8.96 -21.06
C ASN A 196 -9.74 -8.38 -22.45
N ARG A 197 -8.86 -7.39 -22.51
CA ARG A 197 -8.38 -6.79 -23.77
C ARG A 197 -7.75 -7.83 -24.70
N HIS A 198 -7.05 -8.82 -24.15
CA HIS A 198 -6.45 -9.90 -24.95
C HIS A 198 -7.51 -10.70 -25.74
N VAL A 199 -8.72 -10.80 -25.19
CA VAL A 199 -9.85 -11.51 -25.82
C VAL A 199 -10.65 -10.58 -26.73
N THR A 200 -10.93 -9.36 -26.29
CA THR A 200 -11.85 -8.44 -26.97
C THR A 200 -11.18 -7.51 -27.97
N GLY A 201 -9.88 -7.29 -27.82
CA GLY A 201 -9.13 -6.28 -28.57
C GLY A 201 -9.35 -4.83 -28.08
N LEU A 202 -10.22 -4.60 -27.08
CA LEU A 202 -10.60 -3.28 -26.57
C LEU A 202 -10.12 -3.08 -25.14
N GLY A 203 -9.67 -1.84 -24.85
CA GLY A 203 -9.42 -1.37 -23.49
C GLY A 203 -10.71 -1.02 -22.76
N GLN A 204 -10.57 -0.46 -21.56
CA GLN A 204 -11.73 0.00 -20.78
C GLN A 204 -11.33 1.03 -19.72
N TYR A 205 -12.32 1.76 -19.23
CA TYR A 205 -12.21 2.67 -18.11
C TYR A 205 -12.36 1.92 -16.78
N ILE A 206 -11.55 2.29 -15.79
CA ILE A 206 -11.60 1.80 -14.41
C ILE A 206 -11.81 2.99 -13.49
N ASP A 207 -12.96 3.05 -12.82
CA ASP A 207 -13.26 4.00 -11.75
C ASP A 207 -12.89 3.35 -10.41
N MET A 208 -11.86 3.86 -9.77
CA MET A 208 -11.32 3.32 -8.51
C MET A 208 -11.45 4.39 -7.40
N ALA A 209 -12.33 4.13 -6.43
CA ALA A 209 -12.54 5.03 -5.31
C ALA A 209 -11.88 4.53 -4.03
N LEU A 210 -11.14 5.40 -3.34
CA LEU A 210 -10.54 5.09 -2.04
C LEU A 210 -11.60 4.66 -1.01
N LEU A 211 -12.77 5.33 -1.01
CA LEU A 211 -13.83 5.00 -0.08
C LEU A 211 -14.41 3.61 -0.33
N ASP A 212 -14.62 3.22 -1.58
CA ASP A 212 -15.14 1.89 -1.93
C ASP A 212 -14.17 0.80 -1.50
N VAL A 213 -12.87 1.00 -1.76
CA VAL A 213 -11.82 0.09 -1.32
C VAL A 213 -11.77 0.01 0.20
N GLN A 214 -11.88 1.15 0.90
CA GLN A 214 -11.90 1.15 2.37
C GLN A 214 -13.09 0.35 2.91
N ILE A 215 -14.30 0.51 2.35
CA ILE A 215 -15.48 -0.27 2.75
C ILE A 215 -15.26 -1.77 2.45
N ALA A 216 -14.74 -2.10 1.28
CA ALA A 216 -14.45 -3.51 0.92
C ALA A 216 -13.45 -4.16 1.88
N THR A 217 -12.47 -3.40 2.38
CA THR A 217 -11.45 -3.89 3.31
C THR A 217 -11.90 -3.99 4.77
N MET A 218 -13.13 -3.55 5.11
CA MET A 218 -13.69 -3.75 6.46
C MET A 218 -13.96 -5.23 6.79
N ALA A 219 -14.03 -6.09 5.79
CA ALA A 219 -14.06 -7.56 5.91
C ALA A 219 -14.98 -8.07 7.03
N ASN A 220 -14.41 -8.80 8.01
CA ASN A 220 -15.17 -9.39 9.13
C ASN A 220 -15.85 -8.34 10.04
N GLN A 221 -15.28 -7.16 10.22
CA GLN A 221 -15.88 -6.10 11.03
C GLN A 221 -17.13 -5.53 10.36
N GLY A 222 -17.09 -5.31 9.04
CA GLY A 222 -18.25 -4.93 8.25
C GLY A 222 -19.33 -6.01 8.31
N MET A 223 -18.95 -7.29 8.15
CA MET A 223 -19.89 -8.41 8.25
C MET A 223 -20.46 -8.62 9.66
N ASN A 224 -19.70 -8.35 10.72
CA ASN A 224 -20.22 -8.37 12.08
C ASN A 224 -21.40 -7.40 12.24
N TYR A 225 -21.26 -6.19 11.70
CA TYR A 225 -22.35 -5.19 11.70
C TYR A 225 -23.53 -5.64 10.85
N LEU A 226 -23.30 -5.99 9.59
CA LEU A 226 -24.35 -6.34 8.64
C LEU A 226 -25.15 -7.58 9.08
N SER A 227 -24.51 -8.54 9.76
CA SER A 227 -25.16 -9.77 10.21
C SER A 227 -25.91 -9.61 11.53
N SER A 228 -25.49 -8.70 12.41
CA SER A 228 -26.05 -8.60 13.78
C SER A 228 -26.82 -7.30 14.03
N GLY A 229 -26.61 -6.26 13.23
CA GLY A 229 -27.07 -4.90 13.51
C GLY A 229 -26.30 -4.20 14.66
N ASN A 230 -25.37 -4.89 15.32
CA ASN A 230 -24.60 -4.31 16.43
C ASN A 230 -23.38 -3.57 15.91
N ILE A 231 -23.21 -2.32 16.35
CA ILE A 231 -22.05 -1.51 16.00
C ILE A 231 -20.79 -2.12 16.64
N PRO A 232 -19.78 -2.52 15.83
CA PRO A 232 -18.51 -3.04 16.34
C PRO A 232 -17.82 -2.04 17.27
N LYS A 233 -17.25 -2.55 18.37
CA LYS A 233 -16.46 -1.75 19.31
C LYS A 233 -14.98 -1.88 19.01
N ARG A 234 -14.19 -0.92 19.52
CA ARG A 234 -12.74 -1.07 19.58
C ARG A 234 -12.34 -2.05 20.67
N TYR A 235 -11.38 -2.90 20.36
CA TYR A 235 -10.83 -3.89 21.28
C TYR A 235 -9.32 -3.68 21.54
N GLY A 236 -8.78 -2.51 21.22
CA GLY A 236 -7.34 -2.28 21.28
C GLY A 236 -6.59 -3.28 20.39
N ASN A 237 -5.67 -4.01 20.98
CA ASN A 237 -4.90 -5.05 20.29
C ASN A 237 -5.57 -6.43 20.30
N ALA A 238 -6.85 -6.53 20.69
CA ALA A 238 -7.55 -7.80 20.78
C ALA A 238 -8.45 -8.07 19.56
N HIS A 239 -8.54 -9.34 19.16
CA HIS A 239 -9.46 -9.77 18.10
C HIS A 239 -10.92 -9.75 18.58
N ALA A 240 -11.83 -9.24 17.75
CA ALA A 240 -13.25 -9.12 18.12
C ALA A 240 -13.93 -10.47 18.38
N ASN A 241 -13.61 -11.50 17.58
CA ASN A 241 -14.34 -12.77 17.51
C ASN A 241 -13.56 -13.98 18.04
N ILE A 242 -12.31 -13.81 18.51
CA ILE A 242 -11.44 -14.92 18.95
C ILE A 242 -10.75 -14.54 20.27
N VAL A 243 -10.71 -15.48 21.24
CA VAL A 243 -10.10 -15.28 22.57
C VAL A 243 -9.37 -16.55 23.02
N PRO A 244 -8.09 -16.47 23.48
CA PRO A 244 -7.21 -15.29 23.47
C PRO A 244 -6.56 -15.07 22.10
N TYR A 245 -6.64 -13.86 21.58
CA TYR A 245 -5.96 -13.42 20.37
C TYR A 245 -5.64 -11.92 20.53
N GLN A 246 -4.49 -11.62 21.13
CA GLN A 246 -4.14 -10.25 21.50
C GLN A 246 -2.68 -10.10 21.98
N VAL A 247 -2.33 -8.86 22.30
CA VAL A 247 -1.09 -8.53 23.01
C VAL A 247 -1.24 -8.82 24.50
N PHE A 248 -0.21 -9.39 25.11
CA PHE A 248 -0.03 -9.56 26.55
C PHE A 248 1.28 -8.94 27.00
N LYS A 249 1.31 -8.50 28.27
CA LYS A 249 2.54 -8.03 28.93
C LYS A 249 3.23 -9.21 29.60
N ALA A 250 4.51 -9.39 29.30
CA ALA A 250 5.41 -10.22 30.08
C ALA A 250 6.11 -9.38 31.17
N SER A 251 7.07 -9.96 31.89
CA SER A 251 7.80 -9.24 32.93
C SER A 251 8.70 -8.13 32.41
N ASP A 252 9.11 -8.21 31.13
CA ASP A 252 10.08 -7.30 30.49
C ASP A 252 9.50 -6.49 29.33
N ARG A 253 8.62 -7.07 28.51
CA ARG A 253 8.03 -6.44 27.32
C ARG A 253 6.73 -7.10 26.88
N ASP A 254 6.09 -6.50 25.90
CA ASP A 254 4.87 -7.02 25.28
C ASP A 254 5.17 -8.13 24.26
N PHE A 255 4.25 -9.11 24.14
CA PHE A 255 4.27 -10.14 23.13
C PHE A 255 2.84 -10.50 22.68
N ILE A 256 2.71 -11.22 21.57
CA ILE A 256 1.43 -11.52 20.92
C ILE A 256 1.12 -13.01 21.02
N ILE A 257 -0.09 -13.35 21.41
CA ILE A 257 -0.65 -14.70 21.27
C ILE A 257 -1.82 -14.65 20.28
N ALA A 258 -1.83 -15.57 19.31
CA ALA A 258 -2.88 -15.69 18.29
C ALA A 258 -3.48 -17.11 18.33
N CYS A 259 -4.27 -17.39 19.38
CA CYS A 259 -4.88 -18.69 19.60
C CYS A 259 -6.19 -18.79 18.80
N GLY A 260 -6.15 -19.41 17.62
CA GLY A 260 -7.23 -19.37 16.63
C GLY A 260 -8.37 -20.37 16.83
N ASN A 261 -8.21 -21.41 17.70
CA ASN A 261 -9.23 -22.43 17.93
C ASN A 261 -9.09 -23.10 19.32
N ASP A 262 -10.08 -23.94 19.68
CA ASP A 262 -10.12 -24.57 21.00
C ASP A 262 -8.97 -25.57 21.23
N THR A 263 -8.52 -26.27 20.20
CA THR A 263 -7.35 -27.16 20.31
C THR A 263 -6.08 -26.37 20.65
N GLN A 264 -5.85 -25.25 19.99
CA GLN A 264 -4.73 -24.37 20.31
C GLN A 264 -4.85 -23.78 21.72
N PHE A 265 -6.07 -23.49 22.19
CA PHE A 265 -6.28 -23.02 23.56
C PHE A 265 -5.87 -24.08 24.59
N ILE A 266 -6.23 -25.33 24.36
CA ILE A 266 -5.80 -26.47 25.24
C ILE A 266 -4.27 -26.58 25.23
N GLN A 267 -3.64 -26.48 24.06
CA GLN A 267 -2.17 -26.54 23.93
C GLN A 267 -1.49 -25.34 24.61
N LEU A 268 -2.03 -24.13 24.44
CA LEU A 268 -1.57 -22.94 25.13
C LEU A 268 -1.61 -23.14 26.65
N CYS A 269 -2.77 -23.52 27.20
CA CYS A 269 -2.93 -23.69 28.65
C CYS A 269 -1.95 -24.73 29.22
N ARG A 270 -1.72 -25.82 28.51
CA ARG A 270 -0.72 -26.84 28.91
C ARG A 270 0.70 -26.29 28.90
N SER A 271 1.09 -25.55 27.85
CA SER A 271 2.45 -25.02 27.69
C SER A 271 2.79 -23.95 28.72
N ILE A 272 1.78 -23.23 29.20
CA ILE A 272 1.96 -22.19 30.21
C ILE A 272 1.72 -22.67 31.65
N GLY A 273 1.43 -23.95 31.86
CA GLY A 273 1.23 -24.52 33.21
C GLY A 273 -0.15 -24.29 33.82
N LEU A 274 -1.18 -24.06 33.00
CA LEU A 274 -2.57 -23.88 33.39
C LEU A 274 -3.50 -24.94 32.74
N PRO A 275 -3.24 -26.25 32.88
CA PRO A 275 -3.88 -27.31 32.11
C PRO A 275 -5.38 -27.48 32.42
N ASP A 276 -5.84 -26.94 33.55
CA ASP A 276 -7.24 -27.10 34.01
C ASP A 276 -8.17 -26.01 33.43
N LEU A 277 -7.65 -24.88 32.94
CA LEU A 277 -8.48 -23.80 32.37
C LEU A 277 -9.42 -24.26 31.24
N PRO A 278 -9.03 -25.15 30.32
CA PRO A 278 -9.93 -25.62 29.26
C PRO A 278 -11.07 -26.52 29.77
N ASN A 279 -10.98 -27.03 30.98
CA ASN A 279 -12.02 -27.86 31.63
C ASN A 279 -13.12 -27.01 32.27
N ASP A 280 -12.87 -25.74 32.50
CA ASP A 280 -13.87 -24.78 32.98
C ASP A 280 -14.86 -24.46 31.84
N ALA A 281 -16.17 -24.67 32.11
CA ALA A 281 -17.23 -24.44 31.13
C ALA A 281 -17.27 -23.00 30.59
N ARG A 282 -16.76 -22.01 31.35
CA ARG A 282 -16.65 -20.62 30.94
C ARG A 282 -15.61 -20.41 29.83
N PHE A 283 -14.61 -21.32 29.72
CA PHE A 283 -13.47 -21.17 28.84
C PHE A 283 -13.29 -22.30 27.82
N ALA A 284 -14.08 -23.35 27.89
CA ALA A 284 -13.92 -24.54 27.07
C ALA A 284 -14.04 -24.27 25.57
N ARG A 285 -14.95 -23.39 25.16
CA ARG A 285 -15.19 -23.04 23.76
C ARG A 285 -14.93 -21.56 23.50
N ASN A 286 -14.53 -21.23 22.29
CA ASN A 286 -14.30 -19.83 21.91
C ASN A 286 -15.50 -18.91 22.18
N ALA A 287 -16.74 -19.40 21.90
CA ALA A 287 -17.95 -18.62 22.14
C ALA A 287 -18.16 -18.29 23.64
N ASP A 288 -17.75 -19.20 24.53
CA ASP A 288 -17.82 -18.98 25.96
C ASP A 288 -16.72 -18.07 26.47
N ARG A 289 -15.49 -18.21 25.92
CA ARG A 289 -14.37 -17.27 26.19
C ARG A 289 -14.69 -15.85 25.76
N ILE A 290 -15.42 -15.66 24.67
CA ILE A 290 -15.88 -14.32 24.23
C ILE A 290 -16.79 -13.69 25.27
N LYS A 291 -17.74 -14.46 25.85
CA LYS A 291 -18.65 -13.98 26.90
C LYS A 291 -17.90 -13.64 28.20
N HIS A 292 -16.87 -14.42 28.52
CA HIS A 292 -16.04 -14.28 29.71
C HIS A 292 -14.67 -13.68 29.41
N ARG A 293 -14.58 -12.81 28.36
CA ARG A 293 -13.32 -12.25 27.84
C ARG A 293 -12.46 -11.62 28.93
N ASP A 294 -13.01 -10.67 29.66
CA ASP A 294 -12.23 -9.91 30.65
C ASP A 294 -11.72 -10.81 31.77
N GLU A 295 -12.47 -11.86 32.13
CA GLU A 295 -12.06 -12.81 33.14
C GLU A 295 -10.88 -13.68 32.71
N ILE A 296 -10.99 -14.35 31.54
CA ILE A 296 -9.92 -15.22 31.04
C ILE A 296 -8.66 -14.40 30.71
N ILE A 297 -8.81 -13.19 30.16
CA ILE A 297 -7.68 -12.33 29.86
C ILE A 297 -7.00 -11.85 31.14
N GLY A 298 -7.75 -11.53 32.19
CA GLY A 298 -7.20 -11.19 33.51
C GLY A 298 -6.37 -12.32 34.11
N ILE A 299 -6.86 -13.57 34.05
CA ILE A 299 -6.12 -14.76 34.52
C ILE A 299 -4.81 -14.92 33.73
N LEU A 300 -4.87 -14.90 32.39
CA LEU A 300 -3.72 -15.08 31.54
C LEU A 300 -2.71 -13.93 31.70
N GLN A 301 -3.18 -12.68 31.76
CA GLN A 301 -2.31 -11.52 31.94
C GLN A 301 -1.52 -11.58 33.25
N THR A 302 -2.17 -11.91 34.35
CA THR A 302 -1.50 -12.07 35.63
C THR A 302 -0.43 -13.16 35.58
N HIS A 303 -0.73 -14.26 34.90
CA HIS A 303 0.21 -15.37 34.75
C HIS A 303 1.42 -14.98 33.88
N PHE A 304 1.22 -14.27 32.78
CA PHE A 304 2.29 -13.88 31.87
C PHE A 304 3.30 -12.88 32.45
N LEU A 305 2.96 -12.18 33.51
CA LEU A 305 3.91 -11.32 34.24
C LEU A 305 5.02 -12.09 34.98
N THR A 306 4.93 -13.41 35.08
CA THR A 306 5.86 -14.23 35.88
C THR A 306 7.17 -14.59 35.16
N LYS A 307 7.25 -14.42 33.82
CA LYS A 307 8.45 -14.70 33.01
C LYS A 307 8.65 -13.64 31.95
N THR A 308 9.79 -13.67 31.28
CA THR A 308 10.10 -12.80 30.14
C THR A 308 9.30 -13.19 28.88
N ALA A 309 9.20 -12.27 27.94
CA ALA A 309 8.51 -12.51 26.66
C ALA A 309 9.18 -13.64 25.87
N ASP A 310 10.51 -13.71 25.87
CA ASP A 310 11.25 -14.76 25.15
C ASP A 310 10.96 -16.14 25.75
N GLU A 311 10.99 -16.28 27.06
CA GLU A 311 10.62 -17.55 27.74
C GLU A 311 9.20 -18.01 27.38
N TRP A 312 8.24 -17.08 27.31
CA TRP A 312 6.87 -17.39 26.92
C TRP A 312 6.75 -17.75 25.45
N VAL A 313 7.41 -16.99 24.57
CA VAL A 313 7.43 -17.24 23.11
C VAL A 313 7.99 -18.63 22.84
N ASP A 314 9.11 -19.01 23.43
CA ASP A 314 9.72 -20.32 23.24
C ASP A 314 8.81 -21.46 23.71
N ALA A 315 8.22 -21.35 24.92
CA ALA A 315 7.32 -22.36 25.48
C ALA A 315 6.03 -22.54 24.64
N ILE A 316 5.44 -21.45 24.19
CA ILE A 316 4.20 -21.45 23.42
C ILE A 316 4.45 -21.89 21.97
N TYR A 317 5.57 -21.46 21.37
CA TYR A 317 5.97 -21.89 20.04
C TYR A 317 6.23 -23.41 19.96
N ALA A 318 6.90 -23.96 20.97
CA ALA A 318 7.12 -25.43 21.10
C ALA A 318 5.81 -26.22 21.13
N ALA A 319 4.74 -25.62 21.67
CA ALA A 319 3.39 -26.20 21.68
C ALA A 319 2.61 -25.98 20.36
N LYS A 320 3.22 -25.41 19.32
CA LYS A 320 2.61 -25.11 18.02
C LYS A 320 1.41 -24.16 18.09
N VAL A 321 1.40 -23.27 19.05
CA VAL A 321 0.45 -22.15 19.13
C VAL A 321 1.12 -20.91 18.53
N PRO A 322 0.44 -20.18 17.63
CA PRO A 322 1.01 -18.96 17.05
C PRO A 322 1.28 -17.90 18.13
N VAL A 323 2.50 -17.45 18.20
CA VAL A 323 3.02 -16.51 19.18
C VAL A 323 4.13 -15.68 18.53
N GLY A 324 4.35 -14.45 18.98
CA GLY A 324 5.43 -13.61 18.46
C GLY A 324 5.71 -12.37 19.28
N VAL A 325 6.81 -11.71 18.96
CA VAL A 325 7.21 -10.43 19.56
C VAL A 325 6.70 -9.25 18.74
N ILE A 326 6.72 -8.05 19.32
CA ILE A 326 6.43 -6.79 18.62
C ILE A 326 7.77 -6.14 18.29
N ASN A 327 8.11 -6.12 17.00
CA ASN A 327 9.33 -5.52 16.49
C ASN A 327 9.13 -4.04 16.13
N ASN A 328 10.12 -3.21 16.39
CA ASN A 328 10.25 -1.93 15.71
C ASN A 328 10.78 -2.14 14.27
N LEU A 329 10.86 -1.08 13.46
CA LEU A 329 11.29 -1.22 12.06
C LEU A 329 12.74 -1.70 11.90
N GLU A 330 13.65 -1.32 12.81
CA GLU A 330 15.02 -1.81 12.79
C GLU A 330 15.06 -3.32 13.03
N GLN A 331 14.38 -3.80 14.07
CA GLN A 331 14.27 -5.23 14.38
C GLN A 331 13.55 -5.99 13.26
N ALA A 332 12.48 -5.42 12.67
CA ALA A 332 11.77 -6.04 11.57
C ALA A 332 12.66 -6.23 10.33
N PHE A 333 13.53 -5.26 10.00
CA PHE A 333 14.49 -5.43 8.90
C PHE A 333 15.66 -6.35 9.22
N GLN A 334 15.92 -6.65 10.50
CA GLN A 334 16.91 -7.61 10.97
C GLN A 334 16.33 -9.02 11.18
N GLU A 335 15.01 -9.16 11.08
CA GLU A 335 14.32 -10.46 11.24
C GLU A 335 14.86 -11.48 10.22
N PRO A 336 15.36 -12.66 10.66
CA PRO A 336 15.97 -13.64 9.76
C PRO A 336 15.07 -14.03 8.56
N GLN A 337 13.77 -14.14 8.78
CA GLN A 337 12.83 -14.46 7.70
C GLN A 337 12.70 -13.31 6.70
N VAL A 338 12.74 -12.05 7.14
CA VAL A 338 12.69 -10.85 6.28
C VAL A 338 13.96 -10.78 5.41
N ILE A 339 15.13 -11.10 6.00
CA ILE A 339 16.42 -11.18 5.30
C ILE A 339 16.39 -12.32 4.27
N ALA A 340 16.00 -13.54 4.69
CA ALA A 340 15.92 -14.70 3.81
C ALA A 340 14.94 -14.52 2.65
N ARG A 341 13.93 -13.66 2.82
CA ARG A 341 12.96 -13.29 1.79
C ARG A 341 13.38 -12.09 0.96
N GLU A 342 14.59 -11.54 1.19
CA GLU A 342 15.15 -10.40 0.43
C GLU A 342 14.21 -9.20 0.40
N MET A 343 13.60 -8.86 1.56
CA MET A 343 12.68 -7.74 1.64
C MET A 343 13.38 -6.39 1.80
N LEU A 344 14.70 -6.37 1.94
CA LEU A 344 15.53 -5.18 1.88
C LEU A 344 16.46 -5.29 0.67
N VAL A 345 16.33 -4.37 -0.29
CA VAL A 345 17.07 -4.39 -1.56
C VAL A 345 17.99 -3.18 -1.64
N GLU A 346 19.22 -3.37 -2.13
CA GLU A 346 20.14 -2.28 -2.44
C GLU A 346 20.09 -1.96 -3.93
N MET A 347 19.95 -0.68 -4.29
CA MET A 347 19.90 -0.20 -5.66
C MET A 347 20.90 0.96 -5.87
N ASN A 348 21.44 1.05 -7.07
CA ASN A 348 22.29 2.20 -7.45
C ASN A 348 21.40 3.39 -7.80
N HIS A 349 21.57 4.49 -7.08
CA HIS A 349 20.93 5.77 -7.34
C HIS A 349 22.01 6.80 -7.73
N PRO A 350 21.73 7.79 -8.62
CA PRO A 350 22.74 8.77 -9.03
C PRO A 350 23.48 9.48 -7.88
N GLN A 351 22.77 9.70 -6.76
CA GLN A 351 23.32 10.38 -5.57
C GLN A 351 23.70 9.42 -4.44
N ARG A 352 23.43 8.11 -4.56
CA ARG A 352 23.72 7.11 -3.53
C ARG A 352 23.89 5.70 -4.12
N LYS A 353 25.13 5.21 -4.13
CA LYS A 353 25.47 3.90 -4.73
C LYS A 353 24.74 2.71 -4.13
N LYS A 354 24.35 2.79 -2.84
CA LYS A 354 23.65 1.72 -2.11
C LYS A 354 22.40 2.25 -1.44
N LEU A 355 21.45 2.72 -2.26
CA LEU A 355 20.15 3.10 -1.75
C LEU A 355 19.39 1.85 -1.32
N LYS A 356 18.98 1.79 -0.05
CA LYS A 356 18.14 0.70 0.45
C LYS A 356 16.67 1.03 0.22
N VAL A 357 15.94 0.06 -0.36
CA VAL A 357 14.50 0.15 -0.61
C VAL A 357 13.81 -1.11 -0.10
N ILE A 358 12.52 -1.00 0.23
CA ILE A 358 11.71 -2.16 0.63
C ILE A 358 11.41 -2.99 -0.62
N GLY A 359 11.73 -4.27 -0.61
CA GLY A 359 11.52 -5.19 -1.72
C GLY A 359 10.04 -5.51 -1.99
N SER A 360 9.75 -6.03 -3.18
CA SER A 360 8.43 -6.53 -3.53
C SER A 360 8.14 -7.85 -2.81
N PRO A 361 6.94 -8.05 -2.25
CA PRO A 361 6.55 -9.32 -1.66
C PRO A 361 6.21 -10.39 -2.71
N ILE A 362 6.08 -10.01 -3.98
CA ILE A 362 5.71 -10.90 -5.08
C ILE A 362 6.92 -11.75 -5.49
N LYS A 363 6.80 -13.06 -5.38
CA LYS A 363 7.86 -14.03 -5.72
C LYS A 363 7.34 -15.00 -6.79
N LEU A 364 7.52 -14.64 -8.07
CA LEU A 364 7.11 -15.47 -9.20
C LEU A 364 8.26 -16.43 -9.59
N SER A 365 7.97 -17.71 -9.77
CA SER A 365 8.99 -18.73 -10.00
C SER A 365 9.66 -18.67 -11.40
N ARG A 366 8.97 -18.11 -12.40
CA ARG A 366 9.47 -18.02 -13.78
C ARG A 366 9.78 -16.61 -14.25
N THR A 367 9.10 -15.62 -13.68
CA THR A 367 9.22 -14.21 -14.03
C THR A 367 9.43 -13.38 -12.77
N PRO A 368 10.53 -13.60 -12.04
CA PRO A 368 10.79 -12.89 -10.78
C PRO A 368 10.80 -11.38 -10.98
N VAL A 369 10.50 -10.66 -9.90
CA VAL A 369 10.63 -9.20 -9.88
C VAL A 369 12.09 -8.82 -10.10
N GLU A 370 12.33 -7.83 -10.96
CA GLU A 370 13.66 -7.28 -11.25
C GLU A 370 13.75 -5.84 -10.73
N TYR A 371 14.84 -5.52 -10.03
CA TYR A 371 15.13 -4.18 -9.53
C TYR A 371 16.15 -3.51 -10.46
N LYS A 372 15.67 -2.86 -11.53
CA LYS A 372 16.50 -2.32 -12.63
C LYS A 372 16.98 -0.90 -12.36
N THR A 373 16.07 -0.05 -11.91
CA THR A 373 16.33 1.37 -11.70
C THR A 373 15.85 1.83 -10.34
N ALA A 374 16.70 2.55 -9.62
CA ALA A 374 16.31 3.24 -8.39
C ALA A 374 15.21 4.26 -8.70
N PRO A 375 14.48 4.76 -7.68
CA PRO A 375 13.56 5.87 -7.88
C PRO A 375 14.27 7.04 -8.59
N PRO A 376 13.72 7.53 -9.73
CA PRO A 376 14.46 8.45 -10.60
C PRO A 376 14.51 9.88 -10.06
N LEU A 377 15.53 10.64 -10.45
CA LEU A 377 15.53 12.09 -10.31
C LEU A 377 14.43 12.71 -11.18
N LEU A 378 13.98 13.92 -10.83
CA LEU A 378 12.96 14.64 -11.61
C LEU A 378 13.44 14.87 -13.05
N GLY A 379 12.65 14.38 -14.01
CA GLY A 379 12.93 14.55 -15.45
C GLY A 379 14.12 13.77 -15.98
N GLU A 380 14.71 12.86 -15.19
CA GLU A 380 15.92 12.10 -15.56
C GLU A 380 15.83 11.44 -16.94
N HIS A 381 14.62 11.04 -17.35
CA HIS A 381 14.39 10.30 -18.60
C HIS A 381 13.66 11.11 -19.66
N THR A 382 13.42 12.42 -19.45
CA THR A 382 12.63 13.26 -20.34
C THR A 382 13.11 13.18 -21.78
N GLN A 383 14.40 13.41 -22.02
CA GLN A 383 14.96 13.42 -23.38
C GLN A 383 14.91 12.04 -24.03
N ALA A 384 15.22 10.98 -23.27
CA ALA A 384 15.26 9.62 -23.81
C ALA A 384 13.87 9.09 -24.18
N VAL A 385 12.84 9.43 -23.40
CA VAL A 385 11.47 9.00 -23.66
C VAL A 385 10.84 9.84 -24.76
N LEU A 386 10.91 11.17 -24.68
CA LEU A 386 10.28 12.05 -25.66
C LEU A 386 10.97 12.03 -27.02
N GLY A 387 12.28 11.74 -27.08
CA GLY A 387 13.00 11.53 -28.34
C GLY A 387 12.49 10.35 -29.18
N ARG A 388 11.62 9.50 -28.61
CA ARG A 388 10.94 8.44 -29.37
C ARG A 388 9.75 8.96 -30.20
N VAL A 389 9.21 10.15 -29.87
CA VAL A 389 7.97 10.68 -30.44
C VAL A 389 8.14 12.07 -31.09
N VAL A 390 9.21 12.80 -30.76
CA VAL A 390 9.51 14.12 -31.37
C VAL A 390 10.99 14.26 -31.69
N SER A 391 11.33 15.17 -32.62
CA SER A 391 12.72 15.42 -33.04
C SER A 391 13.52 16.15 -31.96
N SER A 392 14.86 16.11 -32.06
CA SER A 392 15.78 16.81 -31.16
C SER A 392 15.59 18.30 -31.16
N GLU A 393 15.29 18.88 -32.33
CA GLU A 393 15.01 20.32 -32.51
C GLU A 393 13.74 20.71 -31.74
N LYS A 394 12.68 19.88 -31.84
CA LYS A 394 11.44 20.14 -31.11
C LYS A 394 11.64 20.01 -29.61
N LEU A 395 12.44 19.04 -29.14
CA LEU A 395 12.79 18.92 -27.72
C LEU A 395 13.51 20.18 -27.19
N ALA A 396 14.44 20.74 -27.95
CA ALA A 396 15.13 21.96 -27.56
C ALA A 396 14.17 23.15 -27.46
N GLU A 397 13.28 23.34 -28.45
CA GLU A 397 12.23 24.35 -28.42
C GLU A 397 11.31 24.23 -27.17
N LEU A 398 10.85 23.01 -26.90
CA LEU A 398 9.95 22.74 -25.77
C LEU A 398 10.63 22.97 -24.41
N LYS A 399 11.92 22.71 -24.32
CA LYS A 399 12.72 22.99 -23.13
C LYS A 399 12.91 24.51 -22.93
N GLU A 400 13.20 25.25 -23.96
CA GLU A 400 13.29 26.73 -23.91
C GLU A 400 11.96 27.37 -23.48
N LYS A 401 10.83 26.83 -23.94
CA LYS A 401 9.49 27.24 -23.52
C LYS A 401 9.13 26.81 -22.08
N GLY A 402 9.94 25.94 -21.44
CA GLY A 402 9.66 25.39 -20.11
C GLY A 402 8.51 24.39 -20.07
N VAL A 403 8.08 23.86 -21.22
CA VAL A 403 7.07 22.80 -21.34
C VAL A 403 7.59 21.46 -20.83
N ILE A 404 8.88 21.21 -21.03
CA ILE A 404 9.60 20.03 -20.52
C ILE A 404 10.78 20.45 -19.66
N GLY A 405 11.24 19.56 -18.76
CA GLY A 405 12.35 19.79 -17.83
C GLY A 405 13.55 18.89 -18.06
#